data_0d59cfee79c399205015c3d79a3c4635
#
_entry.id   0d59cfee79c399205015c3d79a3c4635
#
_cell.length_a   1.000
_cell.length_b   1.000
_cell.length_c   1.000
_cell.angle_alpha   90.00
_cell.angle_beta   90.00
_cell.angle_gamma   90.00
#
_symmetry.space_group_name_H-M   'P 1'
#
loop_
_entity.id
_entity.type
_entity.pdbx_description
1 polymer ?
#
loop_
_entity_poly.entity_id
_entity_poly.type
_entity_poly.pdbx_seq_one_letter_code
_entity_poly.pdbx_strand_id
1 'polypeptide(L)'
;MKTTITTNGVDLAARSRHWHDAIGRAYFPLDLSFRRPEAFDGELTMWQLGQVSLSRLTSDALMYRRLPKHFREPGPEEFLVTLPAKAELRFAQGGKEVRANPGAFFIERSHEPYEFSHSE
;
A
#
# COMPACT_ATOMS: atom_id res chain seq x y z
N MET A 1 12.48 -5.45 -15.00
CA MET A 1 12.31 -6.63 -14.13
C MET A 1 10.93 -6.62 -13.49
N LYS A 2 10.25 -7.74 -13.54
CA LYS A 2 8.88 -7.87 -13.02
C LYS A 2 8.88 -8.78 -11.81
N THR A 3 8.21 -8.37 -10.72
CA THR A 3 8.06 -9.17 -9.51
C THR A 3 6.58 -9.27 -9.17
N THR A 4 6.11 -10.47 -8.84
CA THR A 4 4.73 -10.70 -8.42
C THR A 4 4.70 -11.27 -7.02
N ILE A 5 3.87 -10.69 -6.13
CA ILE A 5 3.65 -11.14 -4.76
C ILE A 5 2.16 -11.43 -4.63
N THR A 6 1.83 -12.62 -4.12
CA THR A 6 0.43 -13.06 -3.99
C THR A 6 0.22 -13.82 -2.69
N THR A 7 -1.01 -13.81 -2.19
CA THR A 7 -1.41 -14.64 -1.05
C THR A 7 -1.80 -16.06 -1.47
N ASN A 8 -1.88 -16.35 -2.77
CA ASN A 8 -2.15 -17.69 -3.25
C ASN A 8 -1.10 -18.67 -2.76
N GLY A 9 -1.53 -19.82 -2.24
CA GLY A 9 -0.64 -20.83 -1.70
C GLY A 9 -0.16 -20.56 -0.28
N VAL A 10 -0.55 -19.45 0.32
CA VAL A 10 -0.26 -19.10 1.72
C VAL A 10 -1.45 -19.52 2.59
N ASP A 11 -1.18 -20.16 3.73
CA ASP A 11 -2.23 -20.54 4.67
C ASP A 11 -3.03 -19.31 5.09
N LEU A 12 -4.36 -19.43 5.19
CA LEU A 12 -5.24 -18.32 5.55
C LEU A 12 -4.78 -17.58 6.79
N ALA A 13 -4.38 -18.29 7.84
CA ALA A 13 -3.95 -17.69 9.09
C ALA A 13 -2.65 -16.88 8.98
N ALA A 14 -1.85 -17.10 7.93
CA ALA A 14 -0.56 -16.44 7.73
C ALA A 14 -0.60 -15.33 6.68
N ARG A 15 -1.74 -15.14 5.99
CA ARG A 15 -1.82 -14.21 4.87
C ARG A 15 -1.65 -12.75 5.25
N SER A 16 -2.22 -12.31 6.37
CA SER A 16 -2.08 -10.93 6.82
C SER A 16 -0.63 -10.58 7.12
N ARG A 17 0.09 -11.46 7.82
CA ARG A 17 1.51 -11.27 8.11
C ARG A 17 2.34 -11.29 6.82
N HIS A 18 2.05 -12.24 5.94
CA HIS A 18 2.72 -12.35 4.65
C HIS A 18 2.58 -11.05 3.84
N TRP A 19 1.38 -10.51 3.79
CA TRP A 19 1.10 -9.27 3.07
C TRP A 19 1.79 -8.07 3.71
N HIS A 20 1.72 -7.97 5.03
CA HIS A 20 2.41 -6.91 5.78
C HIS A 20 3.91 -6.89 5.45
N ASP A 21 4.56 -8.04 5.51
CA ASP A 21 5.99 -8.15 5.22
C ASP A 21 6.31 -7.85 3.76
N ALA A 22 5.48 -8.32 2.84
CA ALA A 22 5.65 -8.09 1.41
C ALA A 22 5.52 -6.60 1.06
N ILE A 23 4.52 -5.92 1.58
CA ILE A 23 4.32 -4.48 1.37
C ILE A 23 5.49 -3.68 1.95
N GLY A 24 5.97 -4.04 3.14
CA GLY A 24 7.11 -3.37 3.76
C GLY A 24 8.39 -3.48 2.93
N ARG A 25 8.59 -4.63 2.28
CA ARG A 25 9.75 -4.83 1.40
C ARG A 25 9.58 -4.15 0.04
N ALA A 26 8.35 -4.13 -0.48
CA ALA A 26 8.07 -3.59 -1.80
C ALA A 26 8.12 -2.06 -1.84
N TYR A 27 7.67 -1.42 -0.79
CA TYR A 27 7.62 0.04 -0.68
C TYR A 27 8.48 0.55 0.46
N PHE A 28 7.97 0.54 1.66
CA PHE A 28 8.62 0.94 2.90
C PHE A 28 7.76 0.47 4.07
N PRO A 29 8.27 0.50 5.32
CA PRO A 29 7.51 0.04 6.47
C PRO A 29 6.20 0.82 6.66
N LEU A 30 5.13 0.08 6.94
CA LEU A 30 3.78 0.60 7.17
C LEU A 30 3.09 -0.25 8.22
N ASP A 31 2.14 0.35 8.94
CA ASP A 31 1.18 -0.41 9.73
C ASP A 31 -0.01 -0.75 8.84
N LEU A 32 -0.47 -1.98 8.90
CA LEU A 32 -1.60 -2.46 8.14
C LEU A 32 -2.71 -2.92 9.08
N SER A 33 -3.94 -2.49 8.81
CA SER A 33 -5.13 -2.93 9.53
C SER A 33 -6.07 -3.62 8.54
N PHE A 34 -6.27 -4.91 8.72
CA PHE A 34 -7.05 -5.74 7.83
C PHE A 34 -8.49 -5.83 8.31
N ARG A 35 -9.43 -5.70 7.40
CA ARG A 35 -10.84 -5.89 7.72
C ARG A 35 -11.13 -7.35 8.05
N ARG A 36 -10.48 -8.26 7.33
CA ARG A 36 -10.60 -9.71 7.55
C ARG A 36 -9.21 -10.34 7.55
N PRO A 37 -8.48 -10.25 8.67
CA PRO A 37 -7.12 -10.79 8.70
C PRO A 37 -7.09 -12.32 8.52
N GLU A 38 -8.15 -13.02 8.85
CA GLU A 38 -8.26 -14.48 8.74
C GLU A 38 -8.61 -14.97 7.34
N ALA A 39 -8.95 -14.08 6.42
CA ALA A 39 -9.39 -14.46 5.07
C ALA A 39 -8.95 -13.44 4.01
N PHE A 40 -7.76 -12.90 4.17
CA PHE A 40 -7.25 -11.85 3.28
C PHE A 40 -6.71 -12.40 1.97
N ASP A 41 -7.07 -11.76 0.86
CA ASP A 41 -6.51 -12.02 -0.47
C ASP A 41 -5.88 -10.74 -1.02
N GLY A 42 -4.69 -10.87 -1.61
CA GLY A 42 -4.03 -9.75 -2.26
C GLY A 42 -3.03 -10.20 -3.31
N GLU A 43 -2.80 -9.33 -4.28
CA GLU A 43 -1.80 -9.55 -5.31
C GLU A 43 -1.15 -8.20 -5.67
N LEU A 44 0.17 -8.21 -5.77
CA LEU A 44 0.96 -7.05 -6.14
C LEU A 44 1.91 -7.45 -7.27
N THR A 45 1.90 -6.69 -8.35
CA THR A 45 2.88 -6.84 -9.42
C THR A 45 3.66 -5.53 -9.54
N MET A 46 4.99 -5.63 -9.57
CA MET A 46 5.88 -4.49 -9.70
C MET A 46 6.77 -4.61 -10.91
N TRP A 47 6.95 -3.50 -11.61
CA TRP A 47 7.91 -3.38 -12.72
C TRP A 47 8.93 -2.30 -12.37
N GLN A 48 10.19 -2.63 -12.38
CA GLN A 48 11.27 -1.66 -12.20
C GLN A 48 11.64 -1.08 -13.56
N LEU A 49 11.49 0.24 -13.69
CA LEU A 49 11.71 0.98 -14.94
C LEU A 49 12.78 2.04 -14.70
N GLY A 50 14.06 1.62 -14.59
CA GLY A 50 15.13 2.52 -14.23
C GLY A 50 14.99 2.99 -12.79
N GLN A 51 14.89 4.29 -12.58
CA GLN A 51 14.71 4.87 -11.23
C GLN A 51 13.25 4.95 -10.78
N VAL A 52 12.33 4.54 -11.63
CA VAL A 52 10.89 4.59 -11.35
C VAL A 52 10.36 3.18 -11.25
N SER A 53 9.46 2.95 -10.30
CA SER A 53 8.75 1.69 -10.19
C SER A 53 7.28 1.90 -10.53
N LEU A 54 6.70 0.98 -11.28
CA LEU A 54 5.28 0.92 -11.53
C LEU A 54 4.73 -0.29 -10.79
N SER A 55 3.62 -0.14 -10.09
CA SER A 55 3.00 -1.28 -9.43
C SER A 55 1.50 -1.33 -9.66
N ARG A 56 0.97 -2.55 -9.64
CA ARG A 56 -0.45 -2.81 -9.72
C ARG A 56 -0.83 -3.68 -8.53
N LEU A 57 -1.77 -3.18 -7.73
CA LEU A 57 -2.16 -3.83 -6.50
C LEU A 57 -3.67 -4.08 -6.49
N THR A 58 -4.05 -5.32 -6.15
CA THR A 58 -5.43 -5.69 -5.91
C THR A 58 -5.49 -6.44 -4.57
N SER A 59 -6.44 -6.10 -3.72
CA SER A 59 -6.58 -6.77 -2.43
C SER A 59 -7.96 -6.53 -1.82
N ASP A 60 -8.27 -7.34 -0.81
CA ASP A 60 -9.41 -7.11 0.05
C ASP A 60 -9.23 -5.84 0.88
N ALA A 61 -10.28 -5.40 1.55
CA ALA A 61 -10.30 -4.17 2.32
C ALA A 61 -9.19 -4.08 3.36
N LEU A 62 -8.50 -2.95 3.43
CA LEU A 62 -7.28 -2.78 4.19
C LEU A 62 -7.02 -1.29 4.42
N MET A 63 -6.45 -0.95 5.58
CA MET A 63 -5.97 0.39 5.87
C MET A 63 -4.46 0.36 6.04
N TYR A 64 -3.77 1.27 5.37
CA TYR A 64 -2.34 1.49 5.49
C TYR A 64 -2.07 2.76 6.27
N ARG A 65 -1.12 2.71 7.22
CA ARG A 65 -0.69 3.88 7.97
C ARG A 65 0.82 4.03 7.94
N ARG A 66 1.27 5.21 7.57
CA ARG A 66 2.66 5.61 7.69
C ARG A 66 2.77 6.47 8.94
N LEU A 67 3.48 5.98 9.95
CA LEU A 67 3.63 6.64 11.24
C LEU A 67 5.05 7.18 11.41
N PRO A 68 5.27 8.17 12.31
CA PRO A 68 6.63 8.72 12.52
C PRO A 68 7.67 7.66 12.82
N LYS A 69 7.33 6.56 13.50
CA LYS A 69 8.27 5.48 13.79
C LYS A 69 8.84 4.82 12.52
N HIS A 70 8.14 4.92 11.39
CA HIS A 70 8.53 4.27 10.14
C HIS A 70 9.62 5.03 9.38
N PHE A 71 9.88 6.29 9.72
CA PHE A 71 10.88 7.10 9.05
C PHE A 71 11.83 7.84 10.00
N ARG A 72 12.09 7.24 11.18
CA ARG A 72 13.10 7.74 12.13
C ARG A 72 14.51 7.55 11.59
N GLU A 73 14.71 6.47 10.84
CA GLU A 73 16.00 6.16 10.23
C GLU A 73 16.20 7.05 9.00
N PRO A 74 17.40 7.62 8.79
CA PRO A 74 17.68 8.39 7.58
C PRO A 74 17.49 7.54 6.32
N GLY A 75 16.84 8.09 5.33
CA GLY A 75 16.64 7.43 4.06
C GLY A 75 16.06 8.41 3.05
N PRO A 76 16.05 8.07 1.77
CA PRO A 76 15.50 8.93 0.74
C PRO A 76 14.00 9.11 0.90
N GLU A 77 13.53 10.33 0.71
CA GLU A 77 12.10 10.58 0.62
C GLU A 77 11.58 10.10 -0.72
N GLU A 78 10.47 9.41 -0.72
CA GLU A 78 9.82 8.92 -1.92
C GLU A 78 8.46 9.56 -2.10
N PHE A 79 8.05 9.71 -3.34
CA PHE A 79 6.72 10.15 -3.71
C PHE A 79 6.01 9.00 -4.41
N LEU A 80 4.77 8.72 -4.00
CA LEU A 80 3.94 7.74 -4.65
C LEU A 80 2.74 8.44 -5.28
N VAL A 81 2.51 8.14 -6.55
CA VAL A 81 1.32 8.60 -7.26
C VAL A 81 0.38 7.40 -7.34
N THR A 82 -0.78 7.51 -6.72
CA THR A 82 -1.74 6.43 -6.66
C THR A 82 -2.97 6.75 -7.48
N LEU A 83 -3.31 5.83 -8.40
CA LEU A 83 -4.45 5.93 -9.28
C LEU A 83 -5.41 4.78 -8.97
N PRO A 84 -6.60 5.06 -8.40
CA PRO A 84 -7.59 4.01 -8.21
C PRO A 84 -8.10 3.52 -9.56
N ALA A 85 -8.16 2.19 -9.72
CA ALA A 85 -8.63 1.58 -10.97
C ALA A 85 -10.09 1.17 -10.90
N LYS A 86 -10.55 0.68 -9.74
CA LYS A 86 -11.91 0.13 -9.59
C LYS A 86 -12.67 0.67 -8.39
N ALA A 87 -12.00 0.91 -7.27
CA ALA A 87 -12.66 1.31 -6.02
C ALA A 87 -12.27 2.71 -5.60
N GLU A 88 -13.10 3.32 -4.76
CA GLU A 88 -12.77 4.60 -4.14
C GLU A 88 -11.66 4.39 -3.11
N LEU A 89 -10.68 5.28 -3.12
CA LEU A 89 -9.61 5.32 -2.14
C LEU A 89 -9.79 6.54 -1.24
N ARG A 90 -9.52 6.36 0.06
CA ARG A 90 -9.49 7.45 1.04
C ARG A 90 -8.05 7.67 1.45
N PHE A 91 -7.63 8.93 1.46
CA PHE A 91 -6.26 9.30 1.78
C PHE A 91 -6.24 10.55 2.65
N ALA A 92 -5.47 10.51 3.74
CA ALA A 92 -5.30 11.63 4.66
C ALA A 92 -3.83 11.88 4.94
N GLN A 93 -3.36 13.09 4.69
CA GLN A 93 -2.00 13.53 4.99
C GLN A 93 -1.97 15.04 5.18
N GLY A 94 -1.17 15.51 6.15
CA GLY A 94 -1.02 16.94 6.39
C GLY A 94 -2.30 17.65 6.83
N GLY A 95 -3.18 16.95 7.55
CA GLY A 95 -4.45 17.51 8.00
C GLY A 95 -5.52 17.59 6.93
N LYS A 96 -5.25 17.04 5.74
CA LYS A 96 -6.19 17.03 4.62
C LYS A 96 -6.64 15.60 4.33
N GLU A 97 -7.91 15.43 4.05
CA GLU A 97 -8.48 14.16 3.64
C GLU A 97 -9.10 14.29 2.27
N VAL A 98 -8.81 13.33 1.39
CA VAL A 98 -9.37 13.29 0.05
C VAL A 98 -9.93 11.90 -0.26
N ARG A 99 -10.89 11.87 -1.16
CA ARG A 99 -11.42 10.63 -1.73
C ARG A 99 -11.13 10.66 -3.21
N ALA A 100 -10.49 9.60 -3.70
CA ALA A 100 -10.17 9.48 -5.11
C ALA A 100 -10.97 8.33 -5.72
N ASN A 101 -11.75 8.63 -6.74
CA ASN A 101 -12.49 7.64 -7.51
C ASN A 101 -11.70 7.30 -8.78
N PRO A 102 -12.03 6.20 -9.49
CA PRO A 102 -11.39 5.90 -10.76
C PRO A 102 -11.41 7.11 -11.69
N GLY A 103 -10.26 7.45 -12.26
CA GLY A 103 -10.07 8.66 -13.07
C GLY A 103 -9.36 9.78 -12.33
N ALA A 104 -9.30 9.73 -11.01
CA ALA A 104 -8.55 10.69 -10.19
C ALA A 104 -7.22 10.08 -9.73
N PHE A 105 -6.40 10.85 -9.04
CA PHE A 105 -5.16 10.37 -8.43
C PHE A 105 -4.81 11.23 -7.22
N PHE A 106 -3.92 10.72 -6.36
CA PHE A 106 -3.32 11.53 -5.30
C PHE A 106 -1.82 11.21 -5.21
N ILE A 107 -1.08 12.15 -4.60
CA ILE A 107 0.36 12.01 -4.37
C ILE A 107 0.61 11.96 -2.88
N GLU A 108 1.35 10.96 -2.43
CA GLU A 108 1.73 10.81 -1.04
C GLU A 108 3.24 10.95 -0.87
N ARG A 109 3.64 11.52 0.28
CA ARG A 109 5.04 11.70 0.65
C ARG A 109 5.39 10.69 1.72
N SER A 110 6.49 9.95 1.53
CA SER A 110 6.89 8.90 2.47
C SER A 110 7.35 9.42 3.83
N HIS A 111 7.82 10.67 3.91
CA HIS A 111 8.35 11.27 5.13
C HIS A 111 7.35 12.15 5.88
N GLU A 112 6.06 11.95 5.65
CA GLU A 112 4.98 12.53 6.44
C GLU A 112 4.00 11.43 6.83
N PRO A 113 3.44 11.48 8.05
CA PRO A 113 2.42 10.51 8.44
C PRO A 113 1.21 10.59 7.52
N TYR A 114 0.62 9.44 7.20
CA TYR A 114 -0.61 9.40 6.40
C TYR A 114 -1.41 8.15 6.68
N GLU A 115 -2.67 8.19 6.27
CA GLU A 115 -3.56 7.04 6.25
C GLU A 115 -4.13 6.88 4.84
N PHE A 116 -4.25 5.63 4.42
CA PHE A 116 -4.76 5.29 3.10
C PHE A 116 -5.59 4.02 3.24
N SER A 117 -6.79 4.03 2.70
CA SER A 117 -7.68 2.87 2.81
C SER A 117 -8.56 2.68 1.59
N HIS A 118 -9.00 1.45 1.39
CA HIS A 118 -9.99 1.09 0.39
C HIS A 118 -10.88 -0.02 0.95
N SER A 119 -12.09 -0.10 0.44
CA SER A 119 -13.09 -1.07 0.91
C SER A 119 -13.11 -2.37 0.12
N GLU A 120 -12.37 -2.44 -0.96
CA GLU A 120 -12.25 -3.64 -1.81
C GLU A 120 -11.01 -3.59 -2.70
#